data_c0485b418d57ca770b07294dad1860d2
#
_entry.id   c0485b418d57ca770b07294dad1860d2
#
_cell.length_a   1.000
_cell.length_b   1.000
_cell.length_c   1.000
_cell.angle_alpha   90.00
_cell.angle_beta   90.00
_cell.angle_gamma   90.00
#
_symmetry.space_group_name_H-M   'P 1'
#
loop_
_entity.id
_entity.type
_entity.pdbx_description
1 polymer ?
#
loop_
_entity_poly.entity_id
_entity_poly.type
_entity_poly.pdbx_seq_one_letter_code
_entity_poly.pdbx_strand_id
1 'polypeptide(L)'
;HVRSRRQRQMCIRDRCIHRTIRVRDLFTILREAGELSAVILVVVSLAGIFAFSLSTLGVIDPITRAIVQSGLSEQGVLGALIVLLLIAGMFLDGISIFLIFVPLLMPIMQHYQWDVVWFGVVLTLTVAIGQFTPPMAVNLMVSSKIANVRMEQTTRWVIWLVLAMTLAMLLVVVFPSIALWLPQQLGY
;
A
#
# COMPACT_ATOMS: atom_id res chain seq x y z
N HIS A 1 -28.15 3.27 23.05
CA HIS A 1 -26.77 3.70 23.46
C HIS A 1 -25.67 3.40 22.43
N VAL A 2 -25.91 2.55 21.42
CA VAL A 2 -24.92 2.20 20.38
C VAL A 2 -24.85 3.26 19.26
N ARG A 3 -25.92 4.01 19.05
CA ARG A 3 -26.00 5.05 18.01
C ARG A 3 -25.07 6.26 18.26
N SER A 4 -24.72 6.52 19.51
CA SER A 4 -23.90 7.67 19.92
C SER A 4 -22.40 7.54 19.61
N ARG A 5 -21.85 6.33 19.51
CA ARG A 5 -20.42 6.15 19.21
C ARG A 5 -20.10 6.27 17.71
N ARG A 6 -21.04 5.98 16.83
CA ARG A 6 -20.85 6.02 15.36
C ARG A 6 -20.77 7.42 14.78
N GLN A 7 -21.45 8.38 15.39
CA GLN A 7 -21.38 9.79 14.99
C GLN A 7 -20.07 10.47 15.40
N ARG A 8 -19.27 9.87 16.27
CA ARG A 8 -18.05 10.50 16.79
C ARG A 8 -16.88 10.52 15.81
N GLN A 9 -16.85 9.66 14.81
CA GLN A 9 -15.72 9.57 13.87
C GLN A 9 -15.90 10.38 12.58
N MET A 10 -17.11 10.83 12.27
CA MET A 10 -17.38 11.46 10.97
C MET A 10 -17.19 12.97 10.91
N CYS A 11 -16.93 13.66 12.01
CA CYS A 11 -16.99 15.13 12.03
C CYS A 11 -15.96 15.79 12.92
N ILE A 12 -14.65 15.63 12.64
CA ILE A 12 -13.63 16.54 13.20
C ILE A 12 -13.99 17.97 12.79
N ARG A 13 -14.37 18.21 11.54
CA ARG A 13 -14.83 19.49 11.01
C ARG A 13 -16.07 20.03 11.73
N ASP A 14 -17.10 19.19 11.90
CA ASP A 14 -18.35 19.60 12.56
C ASP A 14 -18.14 19.81 14.06
N ARG A 15 -17.26 19.05 14.69
CA ARG A 15 -16.88 19.23 16.10
C ARG A 15 -16.08 20.51 16.34
N CYS A 16 -15.19 20.88 15.43
CA CYS A 16 -14.47 22.16 15.51
C CYS A 16 -15.43 23.34 15.33
N ILE A 17 -16.36 23.27 14.37
CA ILE A 17 -17.34 24.33 14.09
C ILE A 17 -18.32 24.49 15.27
N HIS A 18 -18.77 23.40 15.89
CA HIS A 18 -19.71 23.42 17.02
C HIS A 18 -19.05 23.52 18.41
N ARG A 19 -17.71 23.77 18.48
CA ARG A 19 -16.95 23.93 19.74
C ARG A 19 -17.17 22.81 20.77
N THR A 20 -17.39 21.57 20.31
CA THR A 20 -17.73 20.44 21.19
C THR A 20 -16.46 19.67 21.64
N ILE A 21 -15.27 20.05 21.15
CA ILE A 21 -13.99 19.45 21.55
C ILE A 21 -13.53 20.13 22.84
N ARG A 22 -13.44 19.37 23.90
CA ARG A 22 -12.78 19.81 25.15
C ARG A 22 -11.27 19.68 24.99
N VAL A 23 -10.50 20.55 25.63
CA VAL A 23 -9.03 20.51 25.65
C VAL A 23 -8.51 19.12 26.06
N ARG A 24 -9.23 18.44 26.95
CA ARG A 24 -8.92 17.09 27.39
C ARG A 24 -9.06 16.04 26.28
N ASP A 25 -10.05 16.17 25.40
CA ASP A 25 -10.24 15.27 24.24
C ASP A 25 -9.11 15.47 23.23
N LEU A 26 -8.65 16.73 23.05
CA LEU A 26 -7.52 17.06 22.19
C LEU A 26 -6.22 16.38 22.67
N PHE A 27 -5.95 16.41 23.98
CA PHE A 27 -4.79 15.75 24.55
C PHE A 27 -4.83 14.22 24.33
N THR A 28 -6.00 13.61 24.48
CA THR A 28 -6.17 12.17 24.23
C THR A 28 -5.93 11.82 22.75
N ILE A 29 -6.47 12.63 21.83
CA ILE A 29 -6.26 12.45 20.39
C ILE A 29 -4.78 12.60 20.02
N LEU A 30 -4.10 13.62 20.57
CA LEU A 30 -2.68 13.84 20.33
C LEU A 30 -1.82 12.68 20.88
N ARG A 31 -2.18 12.17 22.06
CA ARG A 31 -1.49 11.02 22.64
C ARG A 31 -1.66 9.77 21.77
N GLU A 32 -2.88 9.43 21.37
CA GLU A 32 -3.16 8.28 20.49
C GLU A 32 -2.44 8.43 19.15
N ALA A 33 -2.45 9.62 18.55
CA ALA A 33 -1.72 9.89 17.32
C ALA A 33 -0.20 9.75 17.52
N GLY A 34 0.33 10.22 18.64
CA GLY A 34 1.75 10.08 19.00
C GLY A 34 2.16 8.62 19.20
N GLU A 35 1.35 7.84 19.90
CA GLU A 35 1.58 6.40 20.10
C GLU A 35 1.62 5.64 18.75
N LEU A 36 0.64 5.89 17.85
CA LEU A 36 0.63 5.31 16.53
C LEU A 36 1.84 5.73 15.69
N SER A 37 2.18 7.01 15.70
CA SER A 37 3.34 7.54 14.98
C SER A 37 4.66 6.92 15.48
N ALA A 38 4.80 6.76 16.79
CA ALA A 38 5.97 6.14 17.38
C ALA A 38 6.14 4.68 16.95
N VAL A 39 5.04 3.90 16.93
CA VAL A 39 5.05 2.52 16.44
C VAL A 39 5.47 2.46 14.98
N ILE A 40 4.91 3.31 14.13
CA ILE A 40 5.26 3.37 12.71
C ILE A 40 6.75 3.70 12.54
N LEU A 41 7.27 4.70 13.25
CA LEU A 41 8.69 5.09 13.17
C LEU A 41 9.63 3.97 13.61
N VAL A 42 9.28 3.22 14.65
CA VAL A 42 10.06 2.05 15.10
C VAL A 42 10.07 0.98 14.01
N VAL A 43 8.92 0.67 13.43
CA VAL A 43 8.82 -0.32 12.33
C VAL A 43 9.63 0.11 11.12
N VAL A 44 9.55 1.39 10.72
CA VAL A 44 10.37 1.96 9.62
C VAL A 44 11.86 1.82 9.91
N SER A 45 12.28 2.12 11.14
CA SER A 45 13.69 2.01 11.54
C SER A 45 14.20 0.57 11.47
N LEU A 46 13.40 -0.39 11.98
CA LEU A 46 13.73 -1.82 11.90
C LEU A 46 13.77 -2.34 10.46
N ALA A 47 12.85 -1.88 9.62
CA ALA A 47 12.84 -2.21 8.20
C ALA A 47 14.08 -1.66 7.47
N GLY A 48 14.55 -0.45 7.84
CA GLY A 48 15.81 0.11 7.34
C GLY A 48 17.01 -0.76 7.70
N ILE A 49 17.10 -1.23 8.95
CA ILE A 49 18.15 -2.17 9.39
C ILE A 49 18.06 -3.49 8.62
N PHE A 50 16.86 -4.01 8.42
CA PHE A 50 16.63 -5.24 7.65
C PHE A 50 17.09 -5.08 6.19
N ALA A 51 16.72 -3.98 5.53
CA ALA A 51 17.13 -3.67 4.17
C ALA A 51 18.66 -3.55 4.04
N PHE A 52 19.30 -2.85 4.99
CA PHE A 52 20.77 -2.75 5.06
C PHE A 52 21.43 -4.12 5.26
N SER A 53 20.88 -4.96 6.13
CA SER A 53 21.38 -6.31 6.37
C SER A 53 21.28 -7.20 5.13
N LEU A 54 20.15 -7.14 4.41
CA LEU A 54 19.98 -7.88 3.15
C LEU A 54 21.00 -7.44 2.08
N SER A 55 21.25 -6.14 2.00
CA SER A 55 22.22 -5.58 1.06
C SER A 55 23.65 -6.00 1.40
N THR A 56 24.05 -5.89 2.67
CA THR A 56 25.41 -6.27 3.12
C THR A 56 25.69 -7.78 3.06
N LEU A 57 24.69 -8.61 3.30
CA LEU A 57 24.80 -10.05 3.17
C LEU A 57 24.81 -10.53 1.71
N GLY A 58 24.57 -9.62 0.75
CA GLY A 58 24.53 -9.95 -0.68
C GLY A 58 23.43 -10.93 -1.07
N VAL A 59 22.37 -11.05 -0.25
CA VAL A 59 21.25 -11.96 -0.52
C VAL A 59 20.44 -11.53 -1.74
N ILE A 60 20.48 -10.25 -2.06
CA ILE A 60 19.71 -9.65 -3.15
C ILE A 60 20.25 -10.06 -4.51
N ASP A 61 21.59 -10.11 -4.67
CA ASP A 61 22.23 -10.43 -5.93
C ASP A 61 21.91 -11.84 -6.48
N PRO A 62 21.92 -12.91 -5.68
CA PRO A 62 21.50 -14.24 -6.13
C PRO A 62 20.05 -14.29 -6.58
N ILE A 63 19.15 -13.59 -5.87
CA ILE A 63 17.73 -13.52 -6.20
C ILE A 63 17.53 -12.80 -7.53
N THR A 64 18.18 -11.65 -7.71
CA THR A 64 18.13 -10.89 -8.97
C THR A 64 18.68 -11.73 -10.13
N ARG A 65 19.82 -12.39 -9.94
CA ARG A 65 20.38 -13.29 -10.96
C ARG A 65 19.46 -14.44 -11.29
N ALA A 66 18.84 -15.07 -10.31
CA ALA A 66 17.90 -16.17 -10.54
C ALA A 66 16.68 -15.70 -11.36
N ILE A 67 16.16 -14.50 -11.08
CA ILE A 67 15.06 -13.90 -11.85
C ILE A 67 15.50 -13.59 -13.28
N VAL A 68 16.65 -12.97 -13.47
CA VAL A 68 17.19 -12.63 -14.79
C VAL A 68 17.51 -13.88 -15.61
N GLN A 69 18.09 -14.92 -14.97
CA GLN A 69 18.42 -16.19 -15.63
C GLN A 69 17.21 -17.08 -15.90
N SER A 70 16.04 -16.77 -15.36
CA SER A 70 14.82 -17.54 -15.61
C SER A 70 14.35 -17.53 -17.06
N GLY A 71 14.98 -16.69 -17.92
CA GLY A 71 14.63 -16.55 -19.33
C GLY A 71 13.27 -15.86 -19.57
N LEU A 72 12.67 -15.32 -18.52
CA LEU A 72 11.44 -14.53 -18.64
C LEU A 72 11.73 -13.21 -19.34
N SER A 73 10.84 -12.79 -20.23
CA SER A 73 10.87 -11.45 -20.79
C SER A 73 10.69 -10.40 -19.69
N GLU A 74 11.12 -9.17 -19.93
CA GLU A 74 10.93 -8.04 -19.02
C GLU A 74 9.48 -7.93 -18.52
N GLN A 75 8.52 -8.05 -19.43
CA GLN A 75 7.10 -8.05 -19.12
C GLN A 75 6.68 -9.25 -18.27
N GLY A 76 7.30 -10.41 -18.49
CA GLY A 76 7.09 -11.63 -17.70
C GLY A 76 7.55 -11.45 -16.25
N VAL A 77 8.72 -10.83 -16.04
CA VAL A 77 9.24 -10.50 -14.71
C VAL A 77 8.33 -9.49 -14.01
N LEU A 78 7.92 -8.42 -14.70
CA LEU A 78 7.00 -7.44 -14.14
C LEU A 78 5.67 -8.09 -13.74
N GLY A 79 5.09 -8.93 -14.59
CA GLY A 79 3.87 -9.68 -14.31
C GLY A 79 4.02 -10.61 -13.09
N ALA A 80 5.14 -11.33 -12.99
CA ALA A 80 5.43 -12.20 -11.84
C ALA A 80 5.54 -11.39 -10.53
N LEU A 81 6.20 -10.22 -10.57
CA LEU A 81 6.28 -9.32 -9.43
C LEU A 81 4.93 -8.76 -9.02
N ILE A 82 4.09 -8.36 -9.97
CA ILE A 82 2.71 -7.91 -9.71
C ILE A 82 1.92 -9.01 -9.01
N VAL A 83 1.97 -10.25 -9.49
CA VAL A 83 1.27 -11.38 -8.88
C VAL A 83 1.79 -11.65 -7.47
N LEU A 84 3.11 -11.63 -7.26
CA LEU A 84 3.74 -11.80 -5.95
C LEU A 84 3.27 -10.73 -4.97
N LEU A 85 3.26 -9.47 -5.39
CA LEU A 85 2.84 -8.32 -4.58
C LEU A 85 1.32 -8.32 -4.31
N LEU A 86 0.51 -8.78 -5.26
CA LEU A 86 -0.93 -9.00 -5.03
C LEU A 86 -1.15 -10.02 -3.93
N ILE A 87 -0.46 -11.17 -4.01
CA ILE A 87 -0.55 -12.22 -2.98
C ILE A 87 -0.06 -11.66 -1.63
N ALA A 88 1.07 -10.99 -1.58
CA ALA A 88 1.57 -10.35 -0.36
C ALA A 88 0.55 -9.34 0.19
N GLY A 89 -0.07 -8.53 -0.69
CA GLY A 89 -1.08 -7.53 -0.33
C GLY A 89 -2.37 -8.11 0.26
N MET A 90 -2.68 -9.37 -0.02
CA MET A 90 -3.83 -10.05 0.58
C MET A 90 -3.61 -10.39 2.06
N PHE A 91 -2.34 -10.51 2.51
CA PHE A 91 -1.98 -10.96 3.86
C PHE A 91 -1.32 -9.88 4.71
N LEU A 92 -0.56 -8.98 4.08
CA LEU A 92 0.21 -7.94 4.75
C LEU A 92 -0.47 -6.58 4.58
N ASP A 93 -0.23 -5.68 5.53
CA ASP A 93 -0.60 -4.28 5.39
C ASP A 93 0.33 -3.54 4.40
N GLY A 94 -0.17 -2.45 3.83
CA GLY A 94 0.56 -1.72 2.79
C GLY A 94 1.90 -1.17 3.24
N ILE A 95 2.00 -0.69 4.48
CA ILE A 95 3.24 -0.13 5.02
C ILE A 95 4.31 -1.23 5.08
N SER A 96 3.97 -2.39 5.64
CA SER A 96 4.88 -3.55 5.74
C SER A 96 5.36 -4.00 4.35
N ILE A 97 4.47 -4.03 3.35
CA ILE A 97 4.86 -4.39 1.98
C ILE A 97 5.89 -3.40 1.43
N PHE A 98 5.64 -2.11 1.53
CA PHE A 98 6.59 -1.11 1.04
C PHE A 98 7.95 -1.23 1.73
N LEU A 99 7.97 -1.39 3.05
CA LEU A 99 9.21 -1.46 3.83
C LEU A 99 10.04 -2.70 3.53
N ILE A 100 9.40 -3.83 3.23
CA ILE A 100 10.09 -5.09 2.94
C ILE A 100 10.45 -5.20 1.45
N PHE A 101 9.48 -4.93 0.57
CA PHE A 101 9.65 -5.23 -0.85
C PHE A 101 10.37 -4.13 -1.63
N VAL A 102 10.25 -2.84 -1.28
CA VAL A 102 10.93 -1.79 -2.03
C VAL A 102 12.45 -1.99 -2.04
N PRO A 103 13.13 -2.21 -0.90
CA PRO A 103 14.58 -2.49 -0.93
C PRO A 103 14.95 -3.74 -1.71
N LEU A 104 14.09 -4.78 -1.66
CA LEU A 104 14.33 -6.03 -2.37
C LEU A 104 14.15 -5.88 -3.88
N LEU A 105 13.25 -5.02 -4.33
CA LEU A 105 12.93 -4.81 -5.74
C LEU A 105 13.82 -3.77 -6.43
N MET A 106 14.47 -2.87 -5.64
CA MET A 106 15.37 -1.84 -6.19
C MET A 106 16.42 -2.37 -7.18
N PRO A 107 17.17 -3.46 -6.89
CA PRO A 107 18.15 -3.98 -7.83
C PRO A 107 17.53 -4.52 -9.13
N ILE A 108 16.34 -5.10 -9.04
CA ILE A 108 15.58 -5.58 -10.21
C ILE A 108 15.17 -4.39 -11.09
N MET A 109 14.65 -3.32 -10.48
CA MET A 109 14.31 -2.09 -11.18
C MET A 109 15.52 -1.50 -11.90
N GLN A 110 16.67 -1.43 -11.23
CA GLN A 110 17.93 -0.91 -11.81
C GLN A 110 18.41 -1.78 -12.97
N HIS A 111 18.27 -3.10 -12.87
CA HIS A 111 18.66 -4.03 -13.93
C HIS A 111 17.84 -3.80 -15.21
N TYR A 112 16.51 -3.65 -15.08
CA TYR A 112 15.61 -3.41 -16.22
C TYR A 112 15.47 -1.94 -16.59
N GLN A 113 16.17 -1.02 -15.91
CA GLN A 113 16.11 0.43 -16.13
C GLN A 113 14.69 1.00 -16.03
N TRP A 114 13.87 0.43 -15.14
CA TRP A 114 12.53 0.93 -14.92
C TRP A 114 12.56 2.27 -14.18
N ASP A 115 11.71 3.19 -14.62
CA ASP A 115 11.55 4.46 -13.93
C ASP A 115 10.98 4.25 -12.52
N VAL A 116 11.62 4.87 -11.52
CA VAL A 116 11.28 4.71 -10.09
C VAL A 116 9.86 5.21 -9.79
N VAL A 117 9.45 6.31 -10.43
CA VAL A 117 8.11 6.89 -10.22
C VAL A 117 7.04 5.99 -10.82
N TRP A 118 7.24 5.54 -12.06
CA TRP A 118 6.33 4.63 -12.73
C TRP A 118 6.15 3.32 -11.95
N PHE A 119 7.26 2.70 -11.56
CA PHE A 119 7.22 1.46 -10.79
C PHE A 119 6.58 1.67 -9.42
N GLY A 120 6.85 2.81 -8.75
CA GLY A 120 6.22 3.19 -7.49
C GLY A 120 4.69 3.29 -7.61
N VAL A 121 4.18 3.84 -8.72
CA VAL A 121 2.73 3.90 -9.00
C VAL A 121 2.16 2.49 -9.20
N VAL A 122 2.82 1.64 -10.01
CA VAL A 122 2.41 0.24 -10.24
C VAL A 122 2.39 -0.53 -8.92
N LEU A 123 3.44 -0.41 -8.11
CA LEU A 123 3.54 -1.03 -6.78
C LEU A 123 2.39 -0.60 -5.87
N THR A 124 2.12 0.71 -5.80
CA THR A 124 1.05 1.26 -4.97
C THR A 124 -0.33 0.73 -5.38
N LEU A 125 -0.62 0.73 -6.67
CA LEU A 125 -1.88 0.20 -7.20
C LEU A 125 -2.01 -1.30 -6.92
N THR A 126 -0.94 -2.07 -7.12
CA THR A 126 -0.91 -3.51 -6.87
C THR A 126 -1.20 -3.82 -5.40
N VAL A 127 -0.53 -3.13 -4.48
CA VAL A 127 -0.73 -3.29 -3.03
C VAL A 127 -2.15 -2.90 -2.64
N ALA A 128 -2.66 -1.78 -3.16
CA ALA A 128 -4.02 -1.34 -2.90
C ALA A 128 -5.06 -2.39 -3.36
N ILE A 129 -4.91 -2.95 -4.56
CA ILE A 129 -5.78 -4.02 -5.06
C ILE A 129 -5.72 -5.24 -4.13
N GLY A 130 -4.52 -5.66 -3.71
CA GLY A 130 -4.33 -6.79 -2.80
C GLY A 130 -5.08 -6.62 -1.48
N GLN A 131 -5.07 -5.43 -0.90
CA GLN A 131 -5.74 -5.13 0.37
C GLN A 131 -7.26 -5.15 0.32
N PHE A 132 -7.86 -5.06 -0.88
CA PHE A 132 -9.30 -5.21 -1.09
C PHE A 132 -9.70 -6.60 -1.56
N THR A 133 -8.72 -7.45 -1.88
CA THR A 133 -8.95 -8.79 -2.42
C THR A 133 -9.00 -9.84 -1.29
N PRO A 134 -10.01 -10.74 -1.24
CA PRO A 134 -10.03 -11.86 -0.29
C PRO A 134 -8.77 -12.73 -0.43
N PRO A 135 -8.25 -13.37 0.62
CA PRO A 135 -9.00 -13.85 1.80
C PRO A 135 -9.03 -12.88 3.00
N MET A 136 -8.01 -12.07 3.21
CA MET A 136 -7.99 -11.22 4.41
C MET A 136 -8.63 -9.86 4.20
N ALA A 137 -8.39 -9.23 3.06
CA ALA A 137 -9.00 -7.94 2.66
C ALA A 137 -9.11 -6.95 3.83
N VAL A 138 -7.98 -6.63 4.47
CA VAL A 138 -7.94 -5.91 5.76
C VAL A 138 -8.76 -4.63 5.72
N ASN A 139 -8.63 -3.85 4.65
CA ASN A 139 -9.39 -2.61 4.48
C ASN A 139 -10.91 -2.86 4.35
N LEU A 140 -11.29 -3.95 3.68
CA LEU A 140 -12.69 -4.33 3.54
C LEU A 140 -13.28 -4.81 4.87
N MET A 141 -12.49 -5.57 5.66
CA MET A 141 -12.90 -6.03 6.98
C MET A 141 -13.14 -4.84 7.92
N VAL A 142 -12.24 -3.86 7.95
CA VAL A 142 -12.39 -2.65 8.77
C VAL A 142 -13.61 -1.86 8.33
N SER A 143 -13.78 -1.63 7.03
CA SER A 143 -14.93 -0.90 6.47
C SER A 143 -16.26 -1.58 6.78
N SER A 144 -16.34 -2.91 6.64
CA SER A 144 -17.53 -3.70 6.96
C SER A 144 -17.89 -3.64 8.43
N LYS A 145 -16.89 -3.67 9.33
CA LYS A 145 -17.11 -3.49 10.78
C LYS A 145 -17.64 -2.10 11.11
N ILE A 146 -17.10 -1.05 10.50
CA ILE A 146 -17.55 0.33 10.70
C ILE A 146 -19.00 0.50 10.21
N ALA A 147 -19.31 -0.04 9.01
CA ALA A 147 -20.63 0.02 8.42
C ALA A 147 -21.64 -0.92 9.09
N ASN A 148 -21.17 -1.90 9.89
CA ASN A 148 -21.97 -2.96 10.53
C ASN A 148 -22.79 -3.77 9.52
N VAL A 149 -22.16 -4.10 8.41
CA VAL A 149 -22.69 -5.00 7.38
C VAL A 149 -21.84 -6.26 7.29
N ARG A 150 -22.42 -7.33 6.73
CA ARG A 150 -21.67 -8.56 6.51
C ARG A 150 -20.65 -8.35 5.40
N MET A 151 -19.46 -8.94 5.57
CA MET A 151 -18.35 -8.83 4.62
C MET A 151 -18.74 -9.32 3.21
N GLU A 152 -19.53 -10.40 3.14
CA GLU A 152 -19.99 -10.97 1.87
C GLU A 152 -20.84 -10.00 1.05
N GLN A 153 -21.67 -9.19 1.71
CA GLN A 153 -22.51 -8.19 1.05
C GLN A 153 -21.66 -7.05 0.48
N THR A 154 -20.62 -6.65 1.21
CA THR A 154 -19.72 -5.58 0.80
C THR A 154 -18.82 -6.04 -0.35
N THR A 155 -18.31 -7.27 -0.31
CA THR A 155 -17.45 -7.85 -1.35
C THR A 155 -18.09 -7.79 -2.74
N ARG A 156 -19.39 -8.05 -2.85
CA ARG A 156 -20.12 -8.00 -4.13
C ARG A 156 -20.02 -6.62 -4.82
N TRP A 157 -20.03 -5.56 -4.05
CA TRP A 157 -19.92 -4.20 -4.59
C TRP A 157 -18.48 -3.78 -4.83
N VAL A 158 -17.58 -4.21 -3.95
CA VAL A 158 -16.14 -3.90 -4.04
C VAL A 158 -15.49 -4.55 -5.25
N ILE A 159 -16.01 -5.67 -5.75
CA ILE A 159 -15.44 -6.35 -6.93
C ILE A 159 -15.40 -5.43 -8.16
N TRP A 160 -16.39 -4.57 -8.34
CA TRP A 160 -16.40 -3.60 -9.44
C TRP A 160 -15.32 -2.53 -9.29
N LEU A 161 -15.06 -2.10 -8.04
CA LEU A 161 -13.97 -1.16 -7.74
C LEU A 161 -12.61 -1.81 -7.97
N VAL A 162 -12.43 -3.06 -7.52
CA VAL A 162 -11.20 -3.84 -7.74
C VAL A 162 -10.96 -4.03 -9.24
N LEU A 163 -11.99 -4.33 -10.02
CA LEU A 163 -11.88 -4.42 -11.48
C LEU A 163 -11.47 -3.09 -12.11
N ALA A 164 -12.06 -1.98 -11.68
CA ALA A 164 -11.69 -0.64 -12.16
C ALA A 164 -10.24 -0.30 -11.81
N MET A 165 -9.79 -0.60 -10.57
CA MET A 165 -8.41 -0.40 -10.13
C MET A 165 -7.44 -1.28 -10.92
N THR A 166 -7.80 -2.54 -11.17
CA THR A 166 -7.00 -3.46 -11.99
C THR A 166 -6.86 -2.95 -13.42
N LEU A 167 -7.95 -2.45 -14.00
CA LEU A 167 -7.91 -1.84 -15.33
C LEU A 167 -7.01 -0.60 -15.35
N ALA A 168 -7.13 0.28 -14.35
CA ALA A 168 -6.28 1.45 -14.21
C ALA A 168 -4.80 1.06 -14.07
N MET A 169 -4.49 0.03 -13.27
CA MET A 169 -3.13 -0.51 -13.14
C MET A 169 -2.60 -1.02 -14.48
N LEU A 170 -3.39 -1.80 -15.22
CA LEU A 170 -3.00 -2.30 -16.54
C LEU A 170 -2.76 -1.16 -17.53
N LEU A 171 -3.58 -0.10 -17.49
CA LEU A 171 -3.35 1.08 -18.32
C LEU A 171 -2.03 1.78 -17.99
N VAL A 172 -1.67 1.91 -16.71
CA VAL A 172 -0.39 2.49 -16.29
C VAL A 172 0.79 1.61 -16.68
N VAL A 173 0.62 0.27 -16.62
CA VAL A 173 1.66 -0.68 -17.06
C VAL A 173 1.91 -0.57 -18.56
N VAL A 174 0.83 -0.49 -19.37
CA VAL A 174 0.93 -0.42 -20.84
C VAL A 174 1.34 0.97 -21.32
N PHE A 175 0.89 2.02 -20.62
CA PHE A 175 1.16 3.43 -20.96
C PHE A 175 1.87 4.14 -19.80
N PRO A 176 3.19 3.99 -19.64
CA PRO A 176 3.97 4.63 -18.57
C PRO A 176 3.81 6.15 -18.53
N SER A 177 3.54 6.76 -19.69
CA SER A 177 3.32 8.20 -19.82
C SER A 177 2.20 8.73 -18.91
N ILE A 178 1.21 7.91 -18.55
CA ILE A 178 0.12 8.30 -17.65
C ILE A 178 0.67 8.64 -16.26
N ALA A 179 1.62 7.84 -15.76
CA ALA A 179 2.25 8.07 -14.46
C ALA A 179 3.35 9.14 -14.52
N LEU A 180 4.05 9.27 -15.66
CA LEU A 180 5.22 10.13 -15.80
C LEU A 180 4.89 11.54 -16.32
N TRP A 181 3.69 11.76 -16.86
CA TRP A 181 3.33 13.04 -17.44
C TRP A 181 3.46 14.21 -16.45
N LEU A 182 2.93 14.05 -15.25
CA LEU A 182 2.98 15.12 -14.23
C LEU A 182 4.38 15.37 -13.69
N PRO A 183 5.18 14.34 -13.29
CA PRO A 183 6.58 14.52 -12.90
C PRO A 183 7.41 15.20 -13.99
N GLN A 184 7.27 14.79 -15.24
CA GLN A 184 7.99 15.38 -16.38
C GLN A 184 7.65 16.87 -16.60
N GLN A 185 6.39 17.28 -16.38
CA GLN A 185 5.99 18.68 -16.45
C GLN A 185 6.57 19.52 -15.30
N LEU A 186 6.84 18.90 -14.15
CA LEU A 186 7.43 19.53 -12.97
C LEU A 186 8.98 19.51 -12.98
N GLY A 187 9.61 18.95 -14.02
CA GLY A 187 11.06 18.91 -14.17
C GLY A 187 11.77 17.80 -13.41
N TYR A 188 11.06 16.72 -13.08
CA TYR A 188 11.59 15.50 -12.49
C TYR A 188 11.78 14.41 -13.53
#